data_5508ffc1ede22a78bfb2bbfa7a315640
#
_entry.id   5508ffc1ede22a78bfb2bbfa7a315640
#
_cell.length_a   1.000
_cell.length_b   1.000
_cell.length_c   1.000
_cell.angle_alpha   90.00
_cell.angle_beta   90.00
_cell.angle_gamma   90.00
#
_symmetry.space_group_name_H-M   'P 1'
#
loop_
_entity.id
_entity.type
_entity.pdbx_description
1 polymer ?
#
loop_
_entity_poly.entity_id
_entity_poly.type
_entity_poly.pdbx_seq_one_letter_code
_entity_poly.pdbx_strand_id
1 'polypeptide(L)'
;MLLERERELLVAYGKKLVSHRLTTGTGGNLSIFNREKGLLAITPTGLDYLDTRPEDIVVLQVDGEIVEGKQEPSSELPMHRIFYQQREDINALVHVHSRHATTLSCLNWDLPAVHYLLAFAGNEVKCAQYATFGSEELARSAFEAMTDRKAVLLANHGLLTGGKDLPFAFDLAEIIEFCAEIYYRSKCIGEPVIISAREMEAVAEKLKWYATSR
;
A
#
# COMPACT_ATOMS: atom_id res chain seq x y z
N MET A 1 -24.58 -9.73 4.73
CA MET A 1 -23.51 -8.70 4.66
C MET A 1 -22.75 -8.90 3.37
N LEU A 2 -22.67 -7.88 2.52
CA LEU A 2 -21.90 -7.94 1.28
C LEU A 2 -20.41 -8.00 1.60
N LEU A 3 -19.64 -8.75 0.79
CA LEU A 3 -18.17 -8.90 0.95
C LEU A 3 -17.74 -9.30 2.37
N GLU A 4 -18.43 -10.23 3.00
CA GLU A 4 -18.20 -10.64 4.39
C GLU A 4 -16.76 -11.08 4.62
N ARG A 5 -16.20 -11.91 3.74
CA ARG A 5 -14.82 -12.37 3.81
C ARG A 5 -13.80 -11.23 3.66
N GLU A 6 -14.04 -10.33 2.73
CA GLU A 6 -13.18 -9.16 2.50
C GLU A 6 -13.21 -8.21 3.72
N ARG A 7 -14.38 -8.01 4.32
CA ARG A 7 -14.53 -7.19 5.53
C ARG A 7 -13.77 -7.80 6.73
N GLU A 8 -13.91 -9.11 6.96
CA GLU A 8 -13.17 -9.82 8.02
C GLU A 8 -11.65 -9.71 7.82
N LEU A 9 -11.17 -9.85 6.57
CA LEU A 9 -9.77 -9.66 6.25
C LEU A 9 -9.31 -8.22 6.53
N LEU A 10 -10.07 -7.21 6.12
CA LEU A 10 -9.73 -5.80 6.38
C LEU A 10 -9.63 -5.50 7.88
N VAL A 11 -10.55 -6.02 8.68
CA VAL A 11 -10.49 -5.89 10.16
C VAL A 11 -9.26 -6.58 10.72
N ALA A 12 -8.98 -7.83 10.29
CA ALA A 12 -7.82 -8.57 10.78
C ALA A 12 -6.49 -7.88 10.43
N TYR A 13 -6.36 -7.38 9.20
CA TYR A 13 -5.16 -6.67 8.74
C TYR A 13 -5.07 -5.24 9.29
N GLY A 14 -6.19 -4.57 9.54
CA GLY A 14 -6.22 -3.30 10.26
C GLY A 14 -5.58 -3.42 11.65
N LYS A 15 -5.90 -4.46 12.40
CA LYS A 15 -5.26 -4.77 13.69
C LYS A 15 -3.77 -5.07 13.54
N LYS A 16 -3.36 -5.71 12.44
CA LYS A 16 -1.94 -5.93 12.14
C LYS A 16 -1.19 -4.63 11.84
N LEU A 17 -1.81 -3.62 11.20
CA LEU A 17 -1.18 -2.31 11.00
C LEU A 17 -0.66 -1.74 12.33
N VAL A 18 -1.47 -1.84 13.38
CA VAL A 18 -1.11 -1.37 14.72
C VAL A 18 -0.03 -2.25 15.36
N SER A 19 -0.23 -3.58 15.38
CA SER A 19 0.70 -4.51 16.04
C SER A 19 2.07 -4.58 15.36
N HIS A 20 2.14 -4.38 14.04
CA HIS A 20 3.39 -4.32 13.25
C HIS A 20 3.98 -2.91 13.16
N ARG A 21 3.35 -1.91 13.81
CA ARG A 21 3.81 -0.52 13.87
C ARG A 21 3.91 0.15 12.49
N LEU A 22 3.07 -0.27 11.55
CA LEU A 22 2.99 0.33 10.22
C LEU A 22 2.17 1.63 10.23
N THR A 23 1.42 1.88 11.30
CA THR A 23 0.69 3.14 11.50
C THR A 23 0.67 3.56 12.97
N THR A 24 0.17 4.77 13.21
CA THR A 24 -0.09 5.33 14.54
C THR A 24 -1.49 5.94 14.57
N GLY A 25 -2.24 5.66 15.63
CA GLY A 25 -3.63 6.11 15.74
C GLY A 25 -4.52 5.48 14.66
N THR A 26 -5.33 6.30 14.01
CA THR A 26 -6.26 5.90 12.94
C THR A 26 -5.69 6.17 11.54
N GLY A 27 -4.39 6.43 11.42
CA GLY A 27 -3.74 6.72 10.15
C GLY A 27 -3.67 5.49 9.23
N GLY A 28 -3.52 5.77 7.92
CA GLY A 28 -3.52 4.72 6.91
C GLY A 28 -4.91 4.14 6.62
N ASN A 29 -5.01 3.27 5.64
CA ASN A 29 -6.25 2.60 5.25
C ASN A 29 -5.98 1.38 4.37
N LEU A 30 -6.96 0.48 4.35
CA LEU A 30 -6.90 -0.78 3.63
C LEU A 30 -8.13 -0.93 2.75
N SER A 31 -7.95 -1.52 1.57
CA SER A 31 -9.10 -1.87 0.73
C SER A 31 -8.88 -3.15 -0.06
N ILE A 32 -9.99 -3.77 -0.46
CA ILE A 32 -10.04 -4.95 -1.33
C ILE A 32 -11.10 -4.70 -2.41
N PHE A 33 -10.74 -4.92 -3.66
CA PHE A 33 -11.65 -4.87 -4.79
C PHE A 33 -11.98 -6.29 -5.26
N ASN A 34 -13.24 -6.69 -5.10
CA ASN A 34 -13.76 -7.95 -5.64
C ASN A 34 -14.22 -7.71 -7.08
N ARG A 35 -13.39 -8.11 -8.05
CA ARG A 35 -13.67 -7.89 -9.48
C ARG A 35 -14.88 -8.64 -10.00
N GLU A 36 -15.16 -9.83 -9.46
CA GLU A 36 -16.31 -10.63 -9.88
C GLU A 36 -17.64 -9.93 -9.56
N LYS A 37 -17.68 -9.24 -8.42
CA LYS A 37 -18.85 -8.49 -7.95
C LYS A 37 -18.84 -7.02 -8.38
N GLY A 38 -17.68 -6.51 -8.85
CA GLY A 38 -17.50 -5.09 -9.14
C GLY A 38 -17.58 -4.19 -7.91
N LEU A 39 -17.31 -4.75 -6.71
CA LEU A 39 -17.47 -4.06 -5.43
C LEU A 39 -16.13 -3.88 -4.71
N LEU A 40 -15.98 -2.73 -4.10
CA LEU A 40 -14.85 -2.31 -3.28
C LEU A 40 -15.24 -2.30 -1.79
N ALA A 41 -14.47 -2.98 -0.94
CA ALA A 41 -14.53 -2.83 0.50
C ALA A 41 -13.35 -1.97 0.99
N ILE A 42 -13.60 -0.98 1.85
CA ILE A 42 -12.57 -0.07 2.38
C ILE A 42 -12.80 0.21 3.87
N THR A 43 -11.72 0.38 4.62
CA THR A 43 -11.77 0.79 6.02
C THR A 43 -12.40 2.19 6.15
N PRO A 44 -13.17 2.43 7.22
CA PRO A 44 -13.79 3.75 7.47
C PRO A 44 -12.74 4.79 7.88
N THR A 45 -13.08 6.06 7.73
CA THR A 45 -12.25 7.17 8.23
C THR A 45 -12.36 7.30 9.75
N GLY A 46 -11.22 7.55 10.42
CA GLY A 46 -11.18 7.99 11.82
C GLY A 46 -11.58 6.95 12.88
N LEU A 47 -11.84 5.70 12.50
CA LEU A 47 -12.16 4.63 13.46
C LEU A 47 -10.89 3.89 13.88
N ASP A 48 -10.77 3.60 15.19
CA ASP A 48 -9.64 2.82 15.72
C ASP A 48 -9.68 1.38 15.16
N TYR A 49 -8.54 0.90 14.67
CA TYR A 49 -8.43 -0.44 14.11
C TYR A 49 -8.73 -1.55 15.12
N LEU A 50 -8.46 -1.33 16.41
CA LEU A 50 -8.72 -2.30 17.46
C LEU A 50 -10.21 -2.45 17.76
N ASP A 51 -10.98 -1.37 17.54
CA ASP A 51 -12.44 -1.32 17.75
C ASP A 51 -13.23 -1.61 16.48
N THR A 52 -12.59 -1.55 15.30
CA THR A 52 -13.23 -1.78 14.00
C THR A 52 -13.78 -3.20 13.89
N ARG A 53 -15.02 -3.31 13.42
CA ARG A 53 -15.75 -4.57 13.18
C ARG A 53 -16.10 -4.72 11.71
N PRO A 54 -16.44 -5.93 11.23
CA PRO A 54 -16.82 -6.15 9.83
C PRO A 54 -17.98 -5.25 9.33
N GLU A 55 -18.94 -4.95 10.20
CA GLU A 55 -20.06 -4.04 9.89
C GLU A 55 -19.67 -2.58 9.69
N ASP A 56 -18.50 -2.15 10.19
CA ASP A 56 -17.97 -0.81 10.04
C ASP A 56 -17.26 -0.60 8.69
N ILE A 57 -16.85 -1.67 8.03
CA ILE A 57 -16.23 -1.61 6.70
C ILE A 57 -17.27 -1.17 5.66
N VAL A 58 -16.90 -0.18 4.85
CA VAL A 58 -17.80 0.38 3.84
C VAL A 58 -17.63 -0.36 2.51
N VAL A 59 -18.75 -0.73 1.89
CA VAL A 59 -18.77 -1.34 0.56
C VAL A 59 -19.35 -0.38 -0.46
N LEU A 60 -18.61 -0.18 -1.55
CA LEU A 60 -18.93 0.78 -2.61
C LEU A 60 -18.82 0.13 -3.99
N GLN A 61 -19.44 0.74 -4.97
CA GLN A 61 -19.06 0.56 -6.38
C GLN A 61 -17.74 1.27 -6.66
N VAL A 62 -17.05 0.89 -7.72
CA VAL A 62 -15.76 1.49 -8.07
C VAL A 62 -15.87 2.98 -8.46
N ASP A 63 -17.07 3.46 -8.81
CA ASP A 63 -17.36 4.88 -9.06
C ASP A 63 -17.54 5.69 -7.77
N GLY A 64 -17.66 5.03 -6.60
CA GLY A 64 -17.75 5.63 -5.28
C GLY A 64 -19.16 5.64 -4.69
N GLU A 65 -20.16 5.06 -5.35
CA GLU A 65 -21.49 4.91 -4.78
C GLU A 65 -21.46 3.90 -3.61
N ILE A 66 -21.92 4.31 -2.43
CA ILE A 66 -22.00 3.44 -1.25
C ILE A 66 -23.15 2.46 -1.44
N VAL A 67 -22.83 1.16 -1.40
CA VAL A 67 -23.80 0.07 -1.52
C VAL A 67 -24.21 -0.45 -0.15
N GLU A 68 -23.27 -0.57 0.79
CA GLU A 68 -23.52 -1.05 2.15
C GLU A 68 -22.49 -0.50 3.13
N GLY A 69 -22.94 0.08 4.21
CA GLY A 69 -22.13 0.62 5.32
C GLY A 69 -22.81 1.81 5.97
N LYS A 70 -22.50 2.06 7.25
CA LYS A 70 -23.02 3.19 8.01
C LYS A 70 -21.95 4.24 8.30
N GLN A 71 -20.69 3.86 8.13
CA GLN A 71 -19.54 4.73 8.36
C GLN A 71 -19.20 5.52 7.09
N GLU A 72 -18.49 6.63 7.26
CA GLU A 72 -17.86 7.32 6.14
C GLU A 72 -16.66 6.50 5.66
N PRO A 73 -16.51 6.23 4.36
CA PRO A 73 -15.33 5.56 3.83
C PRO A 73 -14.08 6.40 4.08
N SER A 74 -12.90 5.79 4.03
CA SER A 74 -11.64 6.53 4.11
C SER A 74 -11.66 7.75 3.20
N SER A 75 -11.22 8.90 3.72
CA SER A 75 -11.06 10.14 2.94
C SER A 75 -10.11 9.98 1.74
N GLU A 76 -9.28 8.94 1.73
CA GLU A 76 -8.35 8.62 0.64
C GLU A 76 -8.92 7.61 -0.38
N LEU A 77 -10.24 7.41 -0.36
CA LEU A 77 -10.96 6.60 -1.36
C LEU A 77 -10.59 6.95 -2.82
N PRO A 78 -10.40 8.22 -3.24
CA PRO A 78 -9.98 8.54 -4.61
C PRO A 78 -8.66 7.85 -5.00
N MET A 79 -7.67 7.81 -4.09
CA MET A 79 -6.40 7.15 -4.32
C MET A 79 -6.58 5.63 -4.53
N HIS A 80 -7.45 4.97 -3.77
CA HIS A 80 -7.71 3.54 -3.97
C HIS A 80 -8.45 3.26 -5.28
N ARG A 81 -9.45 4.07 -5.60
CA ARG A 81 -10.29 3.87 -6.79
C ARG A 81 -9.52 3.94 -8.10
N ILE A 82 -8.61 4.90 -8.27
CA ILE A 82 -7.85 5.07 -9.51
C ILE A 82 -7.06 3.80 -9.86
N PHE A 83 -6.49 3.12 -8.87
CA PHE A 83 -5.77 1.87 -9.11
C PHE A 83 -6.71 0.74 -9.55
N TYR A 84 -7.85 0.57 -8.90
CA TYR A 84 -8.81 -0.48 -9.29
C TYR A 84 -9.43 -0.26 -10.66
N GLN A 85 -9.57 1.00 -11.08
CA GLN A 85 -10.06 1.38 -12.41
C GLN A 85 -9.02 1.18 -13.51
N GLN A 86 -7.72 1.33 -13.21
CA GLN A 86 -6.66 1.41 -14.22
C GLN A 86 -5.69 0.21 -14.18
N ARG A 87 -5.67 -0.60 -13.13
CA ARG A 87 -4.72 -1.69 -12.91
C ARG A 87 -5.45 -3.01 -12.63
N GLU A 88 -5.40 -3.95 -13.58
CA GLU A 88 -6.03 -5.27 -13.42
C GLU A 88 -5.27 -6.20 -12.47
N ASP A 89 -3.98 -5.98 -12.29
CA ASP A 89 -3.10 -6.75 -11.41
C ASP A 89 -3.19 -6.36 -9.93
N ILE A 90 -3.95 -5.30 -9.59
CA ILE A 90 -4.14 -4.82 -8.23
C ILE A 90 -5.59 -5.04 -7.79
N ASN A 91 -5.78 -5.89 -6.78
CA ASN A 91 -7.08 -6.17 -6.16
C ASN A 91 -7.11 -5.81 -4.67
N ALA A 92 -5.97 -5.42 -4.09
CA ALA A 92 -5.89 -4.90 -2.73
C ALA A 92 -4.84 -3.79 -2.64
N LEU A 93 -5.11 -2.82 -1.78
CA LEU A 93 -4.22 -1.71 -1.47
C LEU A 93 -4.06 -1.56 0.04
N VAL A 94 -2.84 -1.24 0.44
CA VAL A 94 -2.45 -0.96 1.83
C VAL A 94 -1.73 0.38 1.86
N HIS A 95 -2.34 1.37 2.50
CA HIS A 95 -1.72 2.66 2.77
C HIS A 95 -1.34 2.76 4.23
N VAL A 96 -0.10 3.18 4.49
CA VAL A 96 0.50 3.22 5.82
C VAL A 96 1.36 4.47 6.04
N HIS A 97 1.52 4.84 7.32
CA HIS A 97 2.42 5.91 7.77
C HIS A 97 3.60 5.31 8.54
N SER A 98 4.22 4.27 7.99
CA SER A 98 5.35 3.59 8.60
C SER A 98 6.58 4.51 8.66
N ARG A 99 7.38 4.37 9.72
CA ARG A 99 8.35 5.42 10.12
C ARG A 99 9.44 5.69 9.10
N HIS A 100 10.09 4.64 8.60
CA HIS A 100 11.24 4.82 7.72
C HIS A 100 10.81 5.17 6.28
N ALA A 101 9.76 4.53 5.76
CA ALA A 101 9.19 4.89 4.47
C ALA A 101 8.71 6.35 4.48
N THR A 102 8.00 6.78 5.55
CA THR A 102 7.58 8.18 5.71
C THR A 102 8.78 9.11 5.88
N THR A 103 9.85 8.70 6.56
CA THR A 103 11.08 9.52 6.66
C THR A 103 11.66 9.81 5.27
N LEU A 104 11.74 8.80 4.39
CA LEU A 104 12.22 9.00 3.02
C LEU A 104 11.27 9.90 2.22
N SER A 105 9.97 9.71 2.37
CA SER A 105 8.97 10.52 1.69
C SER A 105 9.02 12.00 2.09
N CYS A 106 9.35 12.30 3.35
CA CYS A 106 9.57 13.67 3.84
C CYS A 106 10.81 14.35 3.23
N LEU A 107 11.73 13.56 2.68
CA LEU A 107 12.92 14.06 1.96
C LEU A 107 12.69 14.09 0.44
N ASN A 108 11.52 13.68 -0.06
CA ASN A 108 11.23 13.43 -1.47
C ASN A 108 12.25 12.48 -2.11
N TRP A 109 12.72 11.51 -1.35
CA TRP A 109 13.67 10.51 -1.84
C TRP A 109 12.94 9.29 -2.39
N ASP A 110 13.38 8.84 -3.56
CA ASP A 110 13.08 7.49 -4.01
C ASP A 110 13.81 6.48 -3.13
N LEU A 111 13.25 5.29 -2.98
CA LEU A 111 13.94 4.16 -2.35
C LEU A 111 14.58 3.29 -3.43
N PRO A 112 15.91 3.37 -3.62
CA PRO A 112 16.61 2.58 -4.62
C PRO A 112 16.78 1.12 -4.18
N ALA A 113 17.23 0.26 -5.08
CA ALA A 113 17.48 -1.17 -4.83
C ALA A 113 18.63 -1.42 -3.85
N VAL A 114 18.50 -0.95 -2.61
CA VAL A 114 19.47 -1.17 -1.52
C VAL A 114 19.44 -2.60 -0.99
N HIS A 115 18.34 -3.31 -1.17
CA HIS A 115 18.13 -4.68 -0.73
C HIS A 115 17.34 -5.48 -1.76
N TYR A 116 17.69 -6.76 -1.96
CA TYR A 116 17.09 -7.61 -3.00
C TYR A 116 15.58 -7.82 -2.85
N LEU A 117 15.04 -7.77 -1.63
CA LEU A 117 13.59 -7.90 -1.37
C LEU A 117 12.77 -6.79 -2.04
N LEU A 118 13.39 -5.66 -2.39
CA LEU A 118 12.70 -4.60 -3.13
C LEU A 118 12.13 -5.09 -4.47
N ALA A 119 12.68 -6.18 -5.03
CA ALA A 119 12.19 -6.80 -6.26
C ALA A 119 10.71 -7.24 -6.20
N PHE A 120 10.10 -7.38 -5.02
CA PHE A 120 8.66 -7.58 -4.91
C PHE A 120 7.84 -6.35 -5.33
N ALA A 121 8.40 -5.15 -5.18
CA ALA A 121 7.76 -3.89 -5.58
C ALA A 121 8.12 -3.47 -7.01
N GLY A 122 9.30 -3.87 -7.49
CA GLY A 122 9.94 -3.43 -8.74
C GLY A 122 11.43 -3.19 -8.53
N ASN A 123 12.06 -2.41 -9.40
CA ASN A 123 13.50 -2.12 -9.28
C ASN A 123 13.81 -0.98 -8.31
N GLU A 124 12.82 -0.19 -7.98
CA GLU A 124 12.88 0.94 -7.04
C GLU A 124 11.46 1.32 -6.60
N VAL A 125 11.32 2.08 -5.51
CA VAL A 125 10.05 2.69 -5.13
C VAL A 125 10.19 4.20 -5.30
N LYS A 126 9.35 4.78 -6.18
CA LYS A 126 9.34 6.22 -6.45
C LYS A 126 8.63 6.98 -5.34
N CYS A 127 9.02 8.24 -5.15
CA CYS A 127 8.31 9.20 -4.33
C CYS A 127 7.40 10.05 -5.23
N ALA A 128 6.08 9.92 -5.06
CA ALA A 128 5.09 10.74 -5.73
C ALA A 128 5.17 12.17 -5.20
N GLN A 129 4.85 13.15 -6.04
CA GLN A 129 4.82 14.56 -5.63
C GLN A 129 3.74 14.80 -4.58
N TYR A 130 4.01 15.75 -3.70
CA TYR A 130 3.06 16.13 -2.66
C TYR A 130 1.77 16.68 -3.25
N ALA A 131 0.67 16.18 -2.72
CA ALA A 131 -0.66 16.78 -2.85
C ALA A 131 -1.43 16.54 -1.54
N THR A 132 -2.49 17.31 -1.30
CA THR A 132 -3.30 17.19 -0.08
C THR A 132 -3.96 15.82 -0.01
N PHE A 133 -3.92 15.18 1.18
CA PHE A 133 -4.56 13.89 1.40
C PHE A 133 -6.04 13.91 0.98
N GLY A 134 -6.52 12.82 0.43
CA GLY A 134 -7.90 12.67 -0.04
C GLY A 134 -8.21 13.37 -1.37
N SER A 135 -7.27 14.10 -1.97
CA SER A 135 -7.48 14.79 -3.24
C SER A 135 -7.31 13.86 -4.44
N GLU A 136 -8.01 14.19 -5.55
CA GLU A 136 -7.80 13.55 -6.86
C GLU A 136 -6.39 13.81 -7.40
N GLU A 137 -5.75 14.91 -7.00
CA GLU A 137 -4.38 15.23 -7.36
C GLU A 137 -3.40 14.22 -6.73
N LEU A 138 -3.56 13.90 -5.43
CA LEU A 138 -2.78 12.87 -4.77
C LEU A 138 -2.99 11.51 -5.44
N ALA A 139 -4.24 11.17 -5.77
CA ALA A 139 -4.57 9.92 -6.45
C ALA A 139 -3.82 9.79 -7.78
N ARG A 140 -3.82 10.83 -8.62
CA ARG A 140 -3.09 10.85 -9.89
C ARG A 140 -1.59 10.78 -9.70
N SER A 141 -1.02 11.59 -8.79
CA SER A 141 0.42 11.60 -8.51
C SER A 141 0.92 10.23 -8.04
N ALA A 142 0.17 9.58 -7.14
CA ALA A 142 0.49 8.24 -6.66
C ALA A 142 0.41 7.20 -7.79
N PHE A 143 -0.62 7.26 -8.62
CA PHE A 143 -0.82 6.36 -9.75
C PHE A 143 0.31 6.47 -10.77
N GLU A 144 0.68 7.69 -11.17
CA GLU A 144 1.77 7.96 -12.13
C GLU A 144 3.12 7.46 -11.59
N ALA A 145 3.42 7.72 -10.32
CA ALA A 145 4.67 7.29 -9.71
C ALA A 145 4.74 5.76 -9.48
N MET A 146 3.59 5.07 -9.42
CA MET A 146 3.50 3.61 -9.23
C MET A 146 3.36 2.84 -10.56
N THR A 147 3.53 3.48 -11.69
CA THR A 147 3.51 2.81 -13.01
C THR A 147 4.54 1.69 -13.04
N ASP A 148 4.12 0.49 -13.45
CA ASP A 148 4.94 -0.74 -13.50
C ASP A 148 5.54 -1.21 -12.16
N ARG A 149 5.05 -0.65 -11.04
CA ARG A 149 5.47 -0.98 -9.67
C ARG A 149 4.28 -1.39 -8.83
N LYS A 150 4.57 -1.88 -7.61
CA LYS A 150 3.55 -2.28 -6.63
C LYS A 150 3.65 -1.48 -5.33
N ALA A 151 4.52 -0.48 -5.28
CA ALA A 151 4.67 0.42 -4.15
C ALA A 151 5.05 1.83 -4.62
N VAL A 152 4.63 2.84 -3.86
CA VAL A 152 4.96 4.25 -4.06
C VAL A 152 5.04 4.96 -2.71
N LEU A 153 6.08 5.77 -2.50
CA LEU A 153 6.15 6.72 -1.41
C LEU A 153 5.32 7.96 -1.77
N LEU A 154 4.60 8.49 -0.81
CA LEU A 154 3.79 9.70 -0.95
C LEU A 154 4.51 10.84 -0.23
N ALA A 155 4.97 11.86 -0.95
CA ALA A 155 5.76 12.96 -0.38
C ALA A 155 5.11 13.56 0.87
N ASN A 156 5.88 13.67 1.98
CA ASN A 156 5.44 14.19 3.28
C ASN A 156 4.19 13.49 3.86
N HIS A 157 3.95 12.21 3.50
CA HIS A 157 2.72 11.53 3.87
C HIS A 157 2.97 10.09 4.33
N GLY A 158 3.42 9.20 3.44
CA GLY A 158 3.58 7.80 3.79
C GLY A 158 3.91 6.89 2.61
N LEU A 159 3.37 5.67 2.66
CA LEU A 159 3.59 4.60 1.69
C LEU A 159 2.24 4.02 1.23
N LEU A 160 2.10 3.77 -0.07
CA LEU A 160 1.03 2.95 -0.64
C LEU A 160 1.63 1.70 -1.29
N THR A 161 1.06 0.54 -1.00
CA THR A 161 1.40 -0.73 -1.65
C THR A 161 0.16 -1.39 -2.22
N GLY A 162 0.32 -2.14 -3.31
CA GLY A 162 -0.77 -2.83 -3.96
C GLY A 162 -0.39 -4.21 -4.48
N GLY A 163 -1.38 -5.05 -4.69
CA GLY A 163 -1.15 -6.38 -5.22
C GLY A 163 -2.41 -7.18 -5.48
N LYS A 164 -2.20 -8.45 -5.84
CA LYS A 164 -3.27 -9.40 -6.20
C LYS A 164 -4.27 -9.66 -5.07
N ASP A 165 -3.83 -9.52 -3.82
CA ASP A 165 -4.62 -9.75 -2.61
C ASP A 165 -4.06 -8.95 -1.42
N LEU A 166 -4.85 -8.85 -0.35
CA LEU A 166 -4.49 -8.07 0.84
C LEU A 166 -3.26 -8.63 1.58
N PRO A 167 -3.10 -9.97 1.76
CA PRO A 167 -1.87 -10.51 2.33
C PRO A 167 -0.62 -10.05 1.59
N PHE A 168 -0.60 -10.16 0.26
CA PHE A 168 0.55 -9.72 -0.54
C PHE A 168 0.83 -8.23 -0.41
N ALA A 169 -0.21 -7.37 -0.49
CA ALA A 169 -0.04 -5.93 -0.37
C ALA A 169 0.48 -5.52 1.02
N PHE A 170 0.03 -6.22 2.08
CA PHE A 170 0.49 -6.00 3.45
C PHE A 170 1.94 -6.44 3.66
N ASP A 171 2.29 -7.66 3.24
CA ASP A 171 3.66 -8.17 3.33
C ASP A 171 4.63 -7.25 2.55
N LEU A 172 4.17 -6.71 1.42
CA LEU A 172 4.95 -5.73 0.67
C LEU A 172 5.17 -4.43 1.45
N ALA A 173 4.18 -3.94 2.20
CA ALA A 173 4.36 -2.75 3.04
C ALA A 173 5.42 -2.98 4.12
N GLU A 174 5.46 -4.16 4.74
CA GLU A 174 6.50 -4.53 5.70
C GLU A 174 7.89 -4.62 5.04
N ILE A 175 7.97 -5.21 3.86
CA ILE A 175 9.22 -5.30 3.07
C ILE A 175 9.75 -3.91 2.72
N ILE A 176 8.87 -3.00 2.28
CA ILE A 176 9.30 -1.64 1.94
C ILE A 176 9.73 -0.87 3.19
N GLU A 177 9.02 -1.00 4.30
CA GLU A 177 9.44 -0.38 5.57
C GLU A 177 10.82 -0.90 6.01
N PHE A 178 11.06 -2.22 5.93
CA PHE A 178 12.37 -2.81 6.21
C PHE A 178 13.46 -2.28 5.27
N CYS A 179 13.22 -2.23 3.96
CA CYS A 179 14.18 -1.70 2.99
C CYS A 179 14.46 -0.20 3.22
N ALA A 180 13.43 0.56 3.58
CA ALA A 180 13.56 1.97 3.93
C ALA A 180 14.39 2.18 5.20
N GLU A 181 14.21 1.34 6.22
CA GLU A 181 15.04 1.33 7.43
C GLU A 181 16.51 1.06 7.10
N ILE A 182 16.78 0.02 6.29
CA ILE A 182 18.15 -0.32 5.86
C ILE A 182 18.77 0.85 5.09
N TYR A 183 18.04 1.44 4.14
CA TYR A 183 18.53 2.58 3.37
C TYR A 183 18.84 3.78 4.25
N TYR A 184 17.90 4.17 5.11
CA TYR A 184 18.09 5.25 6.07
C TYR A 184 19.33 5.04 6.97
N ARG A 185 19.46 3.84 7.58
CA ARG A 185 20.59 3.51 8.45
C ARG A 185 21.92 3.50 7.70
N SER A 186 21.94 2.97 6.48
CA SER A 186 23.12 2.98 5.63
C SER A 186 23.58 4.40 5.30
N LYS A 187 22.64 5.30 4.96
CA LYS A 187 22.94 6.72 4.70
C LYS A 187 23.49 7.44 5.93
N CYS A 188 23.15 7.01 7.14
CA CYS A 188 23.71 7.61 8.37
C CYS A 188 25.19 7.26 8.60
N ILE A 189 25.69 6.15 8.05
CA ILE A 189 27.05 5.66 8.29
C ILE A 189 27.93 5.63 7.04
N GLY A 190 27.37 5.85 5.87
CA GLY A 190 28.11 5.85 4.60
C GLY A 190 27.19 5.95 3.38
N GLU A 191 27.74 5.70 2.19
CA GLU A 191 26.97 5.65 0.95
C GLU A 191 26.59 4.20 0.64
N PRO A 192 25.29 3.85 0.57
CA PRO A 192 24.87 2.49 0.30
C PRO A 192 25.20 2.06 -1.14
N VAL A 193 25.61 0.81 -1.30
CA VAL A 193 25.79 0.20 -2.61
C VAL A 193 24.43 -0.24 -3.14
N ILE A 194 24.08 0.22 -4.34
CA ILE A 194 22.79 -0.08 -4.97
C ILE A 194 22.96 -1.26 -5.93
N ILE A 195 22.07 -2.24 -5.83
CA ILE A 195 22.01 -3.42 -6.71
C ILE A 195 21.64 -2.97 -8.12
N SER A 196 22.35 -3.46 -9.13
CA SER A 196 22.09 -3.10 -10.52
C SER A 196 20.69 -3.58 -10.99
N ALA A 197 20.09 -2.87 -11.95
CA ALA A 197 18.80 -3.25 -12.52
C ALA A 197 18.83 -4.70 -13.07
N ARG A 198 19.92 -5.10 -13.72
CA ARG A 198 20.11 -6.46 -14.24
C ARG A 198 20.07 -7.52 -13.13
N GLU A 199 20.69 -7.24 -11.99
CA GLU A 199 20.67 -8.17 -10.85
C GLU A 199 19.29 -8.22 -10.21
N MET A 200 18.60 -7.08 -10.12
CA MET A 200 17.22 -7.02 -9.62
C MET A 200 16.25 -7.80 -10.51
N GLU A 201 16.40 -7.76 -11.83
CA GLU A 201 15.63 -8.60 -12.77
C GLU A 201 15.87 -10.09 -12.50
N ALA A 202 17.14 -10.50 -12.32
CA ALA A 202 17.46 -11.88 -11.98
C ALA A 202 16.87 -12.32 -10.63
N VAL A 203 16.82 -11.41 -9.65
CA VAL A 203 16.16 -11.67 -8.36
C VAL A 203 14.65 -11.81 -8.56
N ALA A 204 14.01 -10.93 -9.33
CA ALA A 204 12.57 -10.97 -9.59
C ALA A 204 12.16 -12.32 -10.22
N GLU A 205 12.94 -12.85 -11.17
CA GLU A 205 12.69 -14.17 -11.77
C GLU A 205 12.80 -15.30 -10.74
N LYS A 206 13.79 -15.27 -9.85
CA LYS A 206 13.90 -16.26 -8.76
C LYS A 206 12.72 -16.19 -7.79
N LEU A 207 12.26 -14.98 -7.45
CA LEU A 207 11.11 -14.80 -6.55
C LEU A 207 9.81 -15.32 -7.15
N LYS A 208 9.60 -15.19 -8.47
CA LYS A 208 8.46 -15.81 -9.17
C LYS A 208 8.48 -17.33 -9.01
N TRP A 209 9.65 -17.94 -9.19
CA TRP A 209 9.80 -19.39 -9.03
C TRP A 209 9.46 -19.85 -7.59
N TYR A 210 9.92 -19.12 -6.55
CA TYR A 210 9.58 -19.43 -5.16
C TYR A 210 8.07 -19.34 -4.88
N ALA A 211 7.39 -18.38 -5.49
CA ALA A 211 5.93 -18.19 -5.32
C ALA A 211 5.10 -19.32 -5.97
N THR A 212 5.61 -19.96 -7.02
CA THR A 212 4.93 -21.05 -7.74
C THR A 212 5.28 -22.45 -7.19
N SER A 213 6.32 -22.55 -6.36
CA SER A 213 6.82 -23.83 -5.82
C SER A 213 6.28 -24.14 -4.41
N ARG A 214 5.38 -23.33 -3.89
CA ARG A 214 4.66 -23.51 -2.60
C ARG A 214 3.17 -23.68 -2.84
#